data_ace47337f6a8f05a7c5df8c3fe3172bf
#
_entry.id   ace47337f6a8f05a7c5df8c3fe3172bf
#
_cell.length_a   1.000
_cell.length_b   1.000
_cell.length_c   1.000
_cell.angle_alpha   90.00
_cell.angle_beta   90.00
_cell.angle_gamma   90.00
#
_symmetry.space_group_name_H-M   'P 1'
#
loop_
_entity.id
_entity.type
_entity.pdbx_description
1 polymer ?
#
loop_
_entity_poly.entity_id
_entity_poly.type
_entity_poly.pdbx_seq_one_letter_code
_entity_poly.pdbx_strand_id
1 'polypeptide(L)'
;MIVTAEPTGPPATDAAVIEESWAAPERFEAIFRRHFGQIHRYLAARVGGRTADDLAAEVFTIAFAQRQRYDLARECARPWLYGIATNLVSAYRRREQRRYRALARMAAHGVAPSDEDLVADRVSAAAARPALAAALAGLGRGDRDVPLLVAVAGLDNQEVALSLGIPYGTVCSRLSRARARLRDSLGGANPAGSYGPAGNIRPVRGQKEQPSG
;
A
#
# COMPACT_ATOMS: atom_id res chain seq x y z
N MET A 1 10.16 -38.11 18.84
CA MET A 1 9.59 -36.93 19.49
C MET A 1 10.63 -35.82 19.36
N ILE A 2 10.55 -34.98 18.32
CA ILE A 2 11.46 -33.87 18.09
C ILE A 2 10.82 -32.65 18.77
N VAL A 3 11.37 -32.30 19.94
CA VAL A 3 10.99 -31.07 20.66
C VAL A 3 11.69 -29.93 19.91
N THR A 4 10.93 -29.23 19.09
CA THR A 4 11.41 -27.99 18.46
C THR A 4 11.46 -26.93 19.56
N ALA A 5 12.65 -26.62 20.08
CA ALA A 5 12.86 -25.54 21.02
C ALA A 5 12.44 -24.22 20.36
N GLU A 6 11.44 -23.53 20.92
CA GLU A 6 11.11 -22.16 20.53
C GLU A 6 12.30 -21.25 20.86
N PRO A 7 12.75 -20.42 19.91
CA PRO A 7 13.82 -19.47 20.18
C PRO A 7 13.34 -18.41 21.19
N THR A 8 13.90 -18.41 22.39
CA THR A 8 13.62 -17.49 23.51
C THR A 8 14.33 -16.13 23.32
N GLY A 9 14.30 -15.58 22.10
CA GLY A 9 14.87 -14.27 21.78
C GLY A 9 13.82 -13.31 21.23
N PRO A 10 14.07 -11.98 21.19
CA PRO A 10 13.19 -11.07 20.51
C PRO A 10 13.00 -11.55 19.06
N PRO A 11 11.76 -11.41 18.50
CA PRO A 11 11.49 -11.89 17.15
C PRO A 11 12.49 -11.24 16.17
N ALA A 12 13.16 -12.06 15.36
CA ALA A 12 14.11 -11.59 14.36
C ALA A 12 13.45 -10.55 13.46
N THR A 13 14.17 -9.46 13.14
CA THR A 13 13.68 -8.43 12.21
C THR A 13 13.45 -9.03 10.83
N ASP A 14 12.62 -8.36 10.00
CA ASP A 14 12.40 -8.84 8.63
C ASP A 14 13.72 -8.81 7.83
N ALA A 15 14.61 -7.84 8.08
CA ALA A 15 15.92 -7.77 7.47
C ALA A 15 16.77 -9.01 7.78
N ALA A 16 16.84 -9.42 9.05
CA ALA A 16 17.58 -10.60 9.46
C ALA A 16 17.03 -11.87 8.80
N VAL A 17 15.71 -12.03 8.77
CA VAL A 17 15.05 -13.17 8.12
C VAL A 17 15.31 -13.18 6.60
N ILE A 18 15.28 -12.02 5.96
CA ILE A 18 15.55 -11.90 4.52
C ILE A 18 17.02 -12.25 4.24
N GLU A 19 17.96 -11.76 5.05
CA GLU A 19 19.38 -12.09 4.94
C GLU A 19 19.65 -13.59 5.11
N GLU A 20 19.08 -14.21 6.17
CA GLU A 20 19.15 -15.65 6.39
C GLU A 20 18.63 -16.44 5.20
N SER A 21 17.58 -15.94 4.52
CA SER A 21 16.97 -16.60 3.36
C SER A 21 17.87 -16.64 2.12
N TRP A 22 19.01 -15.94 2.11
CA TRP A 22 19.97 -16.03 1.00
C TRP A 22 20.67 -17.39 0.97
N ALA A 23 21.00 -17.92 2.15
CA ALA A 23 21.62 -19.23 2.31
C ALA A 23 20.59 -20.35 2.50
N ALA A 24 19.46 -20.06 3.17
CA ALA A 24 18.39 -21.00 3.51
C ALA A 24 17.04 -20.44 2.99
N PRO A 25 16.68 -20.67 1.71
CA PRO A 25 15.51 -20.07 1.04
C PRO A 25 14.19 -20.26 1.79
N GLU A 26 14.03 -21.39 2.50
CA GLU A 26 12.85 -21.71 3.32
C GLU A 26 12.62 -20.71 4.46
N ARG A 27 13.65 -20.01 4.91
CA ARG A 27 13.51 -18.97 5.94
C ARG A 27 12.60 -17.81 5.51
N PHE A 28 12.48 -17.56 4.21
CA PHE A 28 11.60 -16.53 3.68
C PHE A 28 10.12 -16.79 3.97
N GLU A 29 9.74 -18.03 4.32
CA GLU A 29 8.38 -18.37 4.76
C GLU A 29 7.93 -17.48 5.94
N ALA A 30 8.83 -17.08 6.83
CA ALA A 30 8.50 -16.19 7.94
C ALA A 30 8.02 -14.81 7.46
N ILE A 31 8.59 -14.26 6.38
CA ILE A 31 8.13 -13.02 5.76
C ILE A 31 6.72 -13.20 5.18
N PHE A 32 6.47 -14.32 4.50
CA PHE A 32 5.15 -14.64 4.00
C PHE A 32 4.13 -14.72 5.14
N ARG A 33 4.39 -15.48 6.19
CA ARG A 33 3.48 -15.64 7.33
C ARG A 33 3.17 -14.32 8.05
N ARG A 34 4.16 -13.45 8.22
CA ARG A 34 4.01 -12.16 8.91
C ARG A 34 3.16 -11.18 8.11
N HIS A 35 3.32 -11.15 6.78
CA HIS A 35 2.84 -10.05 5.96
C HIS A 35 1.70 -10.43 5.01
N PHE A 36 1.44 -11.72 4.74
CA PHE A 36 0.43 -12.15 3.76
C PHE A 36 -0.94 -11.54 4.04
N GLY A 37 -1.46 -11.67 5.26
CA GLY A 37 -2.82 -11.23 5.58
C GLY A 37 -3.05 -9.73 5.38
N GLN A 38 -2.04 -8.90 5.67
CA GLN A 38 -2.16 -7.47 5.49
C GLN A 38 -1.99 -7.05 4.01
N ILE A 39 -1.08 -7.69 3.27
CA ILE A 39 -0.90 -7.46 1.83
C ILE A 39 -2.15 -7.91 1.06
N HIS A 40 -2.68 -9.11 1.34
CA HIS A 40 -3.91 -9.61 0.75
C HIS A 40 -5.09 -8.65 0.98
N ARG A 41 -5.30 -8.20 2.23
CA ARG A 41 -6.36 -7.25 2.58
C ARG A 41 -6.25 -5.94 1.80
N TYR A 42 -5.05 -5.41 1.66
CA TYR A 42 -4.79 -4.22 0.84
C TYR A 42 -5.14 -4.46 -0.63
N LEU A 43 -4.73 -5.60 -1.19
CA LEU A 43 -5.03 -5.96 -2.57
C LEU A 43 -6.54 -6.17 -2.77
N ALA A 44 -7.21 -6.89 -1.86
CA ALA A 44 -8.65 -7.14 -1.92
C ALA A 44 -9.47 -5.83 -1.92
N ALA A 45 -9.04 -4.83 -1.14
CA ALA A 45 -9.65 -3.51 -1.15
C ALA A 45 -9.44 -2.76 -2.48
N ARG A 46 -8.52 -3.20 -3.33
CA ARG A 46 -8.16 -2.52 -4.58
C ARG A 46 -8.68 -3.20 -5.85
N VAL A 47 -8.74 -4.52 -5.87
CA VAL A 47 -9.03 -5.30 -7.10
C VAL A 47 -10.11 -6.38 -6.90
N GLY A 48 -10.63 -6.53 -5.67
CA GLY A 48 -11.58 -7.60 -5.32
C GLY A 48 -10.88 -8.92 -4.96
N GLY A 49 -11.63 -9.83 -4.31
CA GLY A 49 -11.07 -11.01 -3.65
C GLY A 49 -10.29 -11.94 -4.57
N ARG A 50 -10.93 -12.48 -5.63
CA ARG A 50 -10.29 -13.47 -6.54
C ARG A 50 -8.98 -12.94 -7.15
N THR A 51 -8.98 -11.71 -7.65
CA THR A 51 -7.76 -11.09 -8.21
C THR A 51 -6.72 -10.81 -7.12
N ALA A 52 -7.15 -10.54 -5.88
CA ALA A 52 -6.25 -10.32 -4.77
C ALA A 52 -5.45 -11.56 -4.39
N ASP A 53 -6.04 -12.76 -4.49
CA ASP A 53 -5.36 -14.03 -4.23
C ASP A 53 -4.17 -14.20 -5.19
N ASP A 54 -4.43 -14.03 -6.50
CA ASP A 54 -3.41 -14.14 -7.54
C ASP A 54 -2.30 -13.09 -7.37
N LEU A 55 -2.69 -11.83 -7.14
CA LEU A 55 -1.71 -10.75 -6.96
C LEU A 55 -0.92 -10.88 -5.66
N ALA A 56 -1.51 -11.41 -4.58
CA ALA A 56 -0.79 -11.66 -3.34
C ALA A 56 0.30 -12.72 -3.54
N ALA A 57 -0.02 -13.83 -4.22
CA ALA A 57 0.97 -14.84 -4.57
C ALA A 57 2.10 -14.23 -5.43
N GLU A 58 1.76 -13.38 -6.41
CA GLU A 58 2.73 -12.70 -7.27
C GLU A 58 3.62 -11.73 -6.47
N VAL A 59 3.08 -10.98 -5.49
CA VAL A 59 3.87 -10.11 -4.61
C VAL A 59 4.98 -10.89 -3.92
N PHE A 60 4.64 -12.02 -3.28
CA PHE A 60 5.63 -12.80 -2.54
C PHE A 60 6.59 -13.56 -3.45
N THR A 61 6.17 -13.96 -4.64
CA THR A 61 7.06 -14.52 -5.66
C THR A 61 8.11 -13.50 -6.10
N ILE A 62 7.69 -12.27 -6.40
CA ILE A 62 8.60 -11.17 -6.75
C ILE A 62 9.51 -10.82 -5.58
N ALA A 63 8.95 -10.72 -4.37
CA ALA A 63 9.73 -10.42 -3.18
C ALA A 63 10.79 -11.48 -2.94
N PHE A 64 10.45 -12.76 -3.04
CA PHE A 64 11.40 -13.86 -2.94
C PHE A 64 12.50 -13.78 -4.00
N ALA A 65 12.13 -13.55 -5.25
CA ALA A 65 13.10 -13.42 -6.34
C ALA A 65 14.05 -12.22 -6.17
N GLN A 66 13.57 -11.14 -5.55
CA GLN A 66 14.33 -9.90 -5.34
C GLN A 66 14.96 -9.78 -3.95
N ARG A 67 14.83 -10.79 -3.07
CA ARG A 67 15.25 -10.71 -1.66
C ARG A 67 16.71 -10.34 -1.44
N GLN A 68 17.59 -10.71 -2.36
CA GLN A 68 19.01 -10.34 -2.30
C GLN A 68 19.29 -8.86 -2.61
N ARG A 69 18.30 -8.14 -3.16
CA ARG A 69 18.36 -6.69 -3.42
C ARG A 69 17.67 -5.87 -2.34
N TYR A 70 17.13 -6.54 -1.33
CA TYR A 70 16.49 -5.85 -0.21
C TYR A 70 17.55 -5.05 0.57
N ASP A 71 17.18 -3.83 0.94
CA ASP A 71 18.04 -2.95 1.76
C ASP A 71 17.96 -3.38 3.22
N LEU A 72 19.00 -4.12 3.68
CA LEU A 72 19.06 -4.66 5.04
C LEU A 72 19.14 -3.59 6.13
N ALA A 73 19.44 -2.32 5.80
CA ALA A 73 19.34 -1.21 6.75
C ALA A 73 17.87 -0.93 7.17
N ARG A 74 16.91 -1.51 6.49
CA ARG A 74 15.46 -1.40 6.80
C ARG A 74 15.00 -2.63 7.55
N GLU A 75 14.78 -2.49 8.83
CA GLU A 75 14.37 -3.60 9.70
C GLU A 75 13.02 -4.21 9.34
N CYS A 76 12.09 -3.43 8.74
CA CYS A 76 10.73 -3.83 8.40
C CYS A 76 10.50 -3.89 6.88
N ALA A 77 10.07 -5.03 6.37
CA ALA A 77 9.81 -5.27 4.95
C ALA A 77 8.48 -4.69 4.45
N ARG A 78 7.60 -4.21 5.34
CA ARG A 78 6.26 -3.71 4.95
C ARG A 78 6.29 -2.70 3.82
N PRO A 79 7.05 -1.59 3.89
CA PRO A 79 7.07 -0.58 2.83
C PRO A 79 7.47 -1.17 1.47
N TRP A 80 8.43 -2.07 1.45
CA TRP A 80 8.89 -2.74 0.25
C TRP A 80 7.83 -3.65 -0.36
N LEU A 81 7.16 -4.49 0.46
CA LEU A 81 6.08 -5.37 0.00
C LEU A 81 4.88 -4.58 -0.52
N TYR A 82 4.50 -3.48 0.14
CA TYR A 82 3.45 -2.59 -0.35
C TYR A 82 3.84 -1.86 -1.64
N GLY A 83 5.12 -1.56 -1.83
CA GLY A 83 5.64 -1.03 -3.10
C GLY A 83 5.42 -2.02 -4.25
N ILE A 84 5.78 -3.29 -4.06
CA ILE A 84 5.54 -4.36 -5.03
C ILE A 84 4.03 -4.50 -5.30
N ALA A 85 3.21 -4.58 -4.25
CA ALA A 85 1.76 -4.72 -4.36
C ALA A 85 1.12 -3.57 -5.14
N THR A 86 1.51 -2.32 -4.86
CA THR A 86 1.00 -1.13 -5.55
C THR A 86 1.38 -1.11 -7.03
N ASN A 87 2.61 -1.52 -7.36
CA ASN A 87 3.06 -1.65 -8.73
C ASN A 87 2.28 -2.71 -9.51
N LEU A 88 2.02 -3.87 -8.90
CA LEU A 88 1.22 -4.94 -9.49
C LEU A 88 -0.22 -4.51 -9.74
N VAL A 89 -0.88 -3.87 -8.77
CA VAL A 89 -2.23 -3.30 -8.97
C VAL A 89 -2.24 -2.32 -10.13
N SER A 90 -1.23 -1.45 -10.22
CA SER A 90 -1.12 -0.47 -11.31
C SER A 90 -0.90 -1.14 -12.67
N ALA A 91 -0.10 -2.21 -12.73
CA ALA A 91 0.11 -3.00 -13.93
C ALA A 91 -1.15 -3.75 -14.37
N TYR A 92 -1.83 -4.40 -13.41
CA TYR A 92 -3.12 -5.09 -13.62
C TYR A 92 -4.16 -4.15 -14.23
N ARG A 93 -4.37 -2.98 -13.63
CA ARG A 93 -5.34 -1.99 -14.12
C ARG A 93 -5.00 -1.47 -15.51
N ARG A 94 -3.71 -1.24 -15.82
CA ARG A 94 -3.30 -0.86 -17.17
C ARG A 94 -3.59 -1.96 -18.20
N ARG A 95 -3.42 -3.23 -17.80
CA ARG A 95 -3.70 -4.39 -18.65
C ARG A 95 -5.20 -4.52 -18.93
N GLU A 96 -6.03 -4.44 -17.89
CA GLU A 96 -7.49 -4.47 -18.03
C GLU A 96 -8.00 -3.32 -18.90
N GLN A 97 -7.53 -2.11 -18.67
CA GLN A 97 -7.93 -0.95 -19.48
C GLN A 97 -7.56 -1.12 -20.97
N ARG A 98 -6.39 -1.70 -21.26
CA ARG A 98 -6.01 -2.01 -22.65
C ARG A 98 -6.92 -3.08 -23.26
N ARG A 99 -7.26 -4.11 -22.48
CA ARG A 99 -8.17 -5.18 -22.90
C ARG A 99 -9.55 -4.62 -23.24
N TYR A 100 -10.14 -3.80 -22.36
CA TYR A 100 -11.42 -3.16 -22.61
C TYR A 100 -11.40 -2.26 -23.86
N ARG A 101 -10.36 -1.46 -24.03
CA ARG A 101 -10.20 -0.64 -25.25
C ARG A 101 -10.06 -1.46 -26.53
N ALA A 102 -9.40 -2.60 -26.48
CA ALA A 102 -9.30 -3.51 -27.62
C ALA A 102 -10.68 -4.11 -27.96
N LEU A 103 -11.42 -4.58 -26.95
CA LEU A 103 -12.78 -5.11 -27.12
C LEU A 103 -13.74 -4.03 -27.64
N ALA A 104 -13.69 -2.81 -27.11
CA ALA A 104 -14.51 -1.69 -27.59
C ALA A 104 -14.24 -1.35 -29.05
N ARG A 105 -12.97 -1.40 -29.52
CA ARG A 105 -12.66 -1.20 -30.93
C ARG A 105 -13.21 -2.33 -31.82
N MET A 106 -13.18 -3.56 -31.34
CA MET A 106 -13.79 -4.69 -32.07
C MET A 106 -15.30 -4.59 -32.12
N ALA A 107 -15.95 -4.13 -31.03
CA ALA A 107 -17.38 -3.90 -30.96
C ALA A 107 -17.84 -2.65 -31.72
N ALA A 108 -17.00 -1.67 -31.98
CA ALA A 108 -17.31 -0.45 -32.74
C ALA A 108 -17.64 -0.72 -34.23
N HIS A 109 -17.52 -1.97 -34.69
CA HIS A 109 -18.12 -2.43 -35.95
C HIS A 109 -19.58 -2.87 -35.82
N GLY A 110 -20.21 -2.74 -34.64
CA GLY A 110 -21.60 -3.00 -34.36
C GLY A 110 -21.93 -2.76 -32.89
N VAL A 111 -22.53 -1.62 -32.57
CA VAL A 111 -23.05 -1.19 -31.25
C VAL A 111 -21.96 -0.70 -30.28
N ALA A 112 -21.98 0.58 -29.98
CA ALA A 112 -21.15 1.23 -28.96
C ALA A 112 -21.54 0.75 -27.56
N PRO A 113 -20.61 0.26 -26.73
CA PRO A 113 -20.86 0.11 -25.31
C PRO A 113 -20.91 1.48 -24.66
N SER A 114 -21.89 1.72 -23.79
CA SER A 114 -22.01 2.97 -23.05
C SER A 114 -20.82 3.15 -22.09
N ASP A 115 -20.44 4.41 -21.85
CA ASP A 115 -19.33 4.80 -20.96
C ASP A 115 -19.53 4.40 -19.47
N GLU A 116 -20.67 3.81 -19.13
CA GLU A 116 -21.02 3.40 -17.77
C GLU A 116 -20.23 2.18 -17.25
N ASP A 117 -19.69 1.34 -18.15
CA ASP A 117 -18.92 0.15 -17.76
C ASP A 117 -17.46 0.44 -17.38
N LEU A 118 -16.97 1.66 -17.56
CA LEU A 118 -15.63 2.09 -17.15
C LEU A 118 -15.51 2.39 -15.64
N VAL A 119 -16.62 2.35 -14.90
CA VAL A 119 -16.68 2.64 -13.46
C VAL A 119 -16.52 1.40 -12.58
N ALA A 120 -16.33 0.23 -13.16
CA ALA A 120 -16.15 -1.01 -12.40
C ALA A 120 -14.75 -1.15 -11.71
N ASP A 121 -14.14 -0.03 -11.33
CA ASP A 121 -13.06 0.00 -10.35
C ASP A 121 -13.67 -0.01 -8.94
N ARG A 122 -14.52 -1.02 -8.71
CA ARG A 122 -15.15 -1.23 -7.42
C ARG A 122 -14.06 -1.47 -6.39
N VAL A 123 -13.77 -0.41 -5.62
CA VAL A 123 -13.26 -0.59 -4.27
C VAL A 123 -14.26 -1.51 -3.58
N SER A 124 -13.93 -2.78 -3.50
CA SER A 124 -14.71 -3.77 -2.77
C SER A 124 -14.51 -3.52 -1.28
N ALA A 125 -14.94 -2.35 -0.84
CA ALA A 125 -15.05 -2.03 0.57
C ALA A 125 -16.47 -2.40 0.97
N ALA A 126 -16.65 -3.58 1.48
CA ALA A 126 -17.91 -4.04 2.10
C ALA A 126 -18.40 -3.13 3.24
N ALA A 127 -17.70 -2.03 3.53
CA ALA A 127 -18.04 -1.04 4.54
C ALA A 127 -17.90 0.42 4.08
N ALA A 128 -17.38 0.71 2.87
CA ALA A 128 -17.29 2.09 2.40
C ALA A 128 -18.60 2.49 1.73
N ARG A 129 -19.20 3.60 2.19
CA ARG A 129 -20.37 4.19 1.53
C ARG A 129 -20.06 4.36 0.03
N PRO A 130 -20.99 4.09 -0.89
CA PRO A 130 -20.78 4.22 -2.34
C PRO A 130 -20.18 5.57 -2.75
N ALA A 131 -20.53 6.64 -2.03
CA ALA A 131 -19.98 7.98 -2.22
C ALA A 131 -18.46 8.05 -1.99
N LEU A 132 -17.92 7.35 -0.97
CA LEU A 132 -16.47 7.31 -0.72
C LEU A 132 -15.74 6.54 -1.82
N ALA A 133 -16.32 5.43 -2.30
CA ALA A 133 -15.76 4.66 -3.39
C ALA A 133 -15.72 5.49 -4.69
N ALA A 134 -16.80 6.21 -5.01
CA ALA A 134 -16.87 7.13 -6.15
C ALA A 134 -15.85 8.28 -6.01
N ALA A 135 -15.75 8.88 -4.82
CA ALA A 135 -14.78 9.96 -4.56
C ALA A 135 -13.33 9.48 -4.71
N LEU A 136 -13.01 8.28 -4.22
CA LEU A 136 -11.70 7.64 -4.41
C LEU A 136 -11.45 7.31 -5.89
N ALA A 137 -12.48 6.85 -6.62
CA ALA A 137 -12.38 6.56 -8.05
C ALA A 137 -12.07 7.83 -8.86
N GLY A 138 -12.60 8.99 -8.47
CA GLY A 138 -12.31 10.28 -9.08
C GLY A 138 -10.89 10.82 -8.87
N LEU A 139 -10.11 10.25 -7.94
CA LEU A 139 -8.72 10.65 -7.75
C LEU A 139 -7.83 10.09 -8.86
N GLY A 140 -6.86 10.89 -9.32
CA GLY A 140 -5.78 10.41 -10.17
C GLY A 140 -5.00 9.27 -9.51
N ARG A 141 -4.39 8.38 -10.32
CA ARG A 141 -3.72 7.16 -9.80
C ARG A 141 -2.75 7.45 -8.65
N GLY A 142 -1.83 8.39 -8.83
CA GLY A 142 -0.84 8.71 -7.80
C GLY A 142 -1.45 9.37 -6.55
N ASP A 143 -2.54 10.12 -6.70
CA ASP A 143 -3.24 10.75 -5.59
C ASP A 143 -4.13 9.74 -4.83
N ARG A 144 -4.53 8.62 -5.48
CA ARG A 144 -5.31 7.53 -4.88
C ARG A 144 -4.45 6.54 -4.07
N ASP A 145 -3.23 6.25 -4.54
CA ASP A 145 -2.35 5.27 -3.89
C ASP A 145 -1.95 5.72 -2.48
N VAL A 146 -1.63 7.00 -2.31
CA VAL A 146 -1.19 7.56 -1.01
C VAL A 146 -2.25 7.40 0.09
N PRO A 147 -3.50 7.87 -0.04
CA PRO A 147 -4.50 7.70 1.02
C PRO A 147 -4.85 6.24 1.28
N LEU A 148 -4.77 5.35 0.29
CA LEU A 148 -5.02 3.92 0.49
C LEU A 148 -3.90 3.23 1.26
N LEU A 149 -2.64 3.60 1.03
CA LEU A 149 -1.51 3.11 1.83
C LEU A 149 -1.60 3.59 3.28
N VAL A 150 -2.02 4.82 3.51
CA VAL A 150 -2.23 5.34 4.87
C VAL A 150 -3.44 4.67 5.54
N ALA A 151 -4.61 4.68 4.89
CA ALA A 151 -5.87 4.29 5.53
C ALA A 151 -6.08 2.77 5.60
N VAL A 152 -5.66 2.01 4.57
CA VAL A 152 -5.90 0.56 4.49
C VAL A 152 -4.67 -0.23 4.95
N ALA A 153 -3.47 0.22 4.55
CA ALA A 153 -2.23 -0.45 4.92
C ALA A 153 -1.68 0.01 6.28
N GLY A 154 -2.13 1.16 6.82
CA GLY A 154 -1.65 1.72 8.07
C GLY A 154 -0.19 2.16 8.02
N LEU A 155 0.30 2.57 6.84
CA LEU A 155 1.64 3.10 6.68
C LEU A 155 1.69 4.57 7.10
N ASP A 156 2.78 4.97 7.72
CA ASP A 156 3.08 6.38 7.93
C ASP A 156 3.57 7.04 6.62
N ASN A 157 3.69 8.37 6.63
CA ASN A 157 4.07 9.11 5.42
C ASN A 157 5.49 8.77 4.94
N GLN A 158 6.40 8.40 5.84
CA GLN A 158 7.75 7.99 5.50
C GLN A 158 7.75 6.61 4.83
N GLU A 159 7.01 5.66 5.40
CA GLU A 159 6.80 4.33 4.83
C GLU A 159 6.14 4.40 3.44
N VAL A 160 5.15 5.31 3.27
CA VAL A 160 4.51 5.56 1.95
C VAL A 160 5.51 6.13 0.95
N ALA A 161 6.37 7.08 1.37
CA ALA A 161 7.42 7.62 0.52
C ALA A 161 8.37 6.52 0.04
N LEU A 162 8.80 5.63 0.95
CA LEU A 162 9.63 4.46 0.65
C LEU A 162 8.92 3.48 -0.28
N SER A 163 7.65 3.15 0.00
CA SER A 163 6.86 2.20 -0.80
C SER A 163 6.67 2.65 -2.24
N LEU A 164 6.45 3.95 -2.45
CA LEU A 164 6.17 4.51 -3.77
C LEU A 164 7.43 5.04 -4.48
N GLY A 165 8.57 5.09 -3.81
CA GLY A 165 9.81 5.67 -4.34
C GLY A 165 9.67 7.17 -4.67
N ILE A 166 8.92 7.93 -3.86
CA ILE A 166 8.67 9.36 -4.06
C ILE A 166 9.13 10.18 -2.85
N PRO A 167 9.48 11.47 -3.03
CA PRO A 167 9.85 12.34 -1.92
C PRO A 167 8.73 12.47 -0.88
N TYR A 168 9.10 12.57 0.41
CA TYR A 168 8.17 12.77 1.52
C TYR A 168 7.21 13.96 1.31
N GLY A 169 7.73 15.10 0.82
CA GLY A 169 6.91 16.28 0.49
C GLY A 169 5.85 15.99 -0.58
N THR A 170 6.14 15.06 -1.52
CA THR A 170 5.18 14.61 -2.52
C THR A 170 4.07 13.78 -1.88
N VAL A 171 4.38 12.93 -0.90
CA VAL A 171 3.37 12.20 -0.13
C VAL A 171 2.43 13.17 0.58
N CYS A 172 2.98 14.14 1.32
CA CYS A 172 2.21 15.12 2.05
C CYS A 172 1.27 15.93 1.13
N SER A 173 1.79 16.40 -0.02
CA SER A 173 0.99 17.19 -0.98
C SER A 173 -0.11 16.35 -1.64
N ARG A 174 0.16 15.09 -2.00
CA ARG A 174 -0.86 14.16 -2.55
C ARG A 174 -1.92 13.83 -1.51
N LEU A 175 -1.53 13.57 -0.27
CA LEU A 175 -2.46 13.29 0.82
C LEU A 175 -3.38 14.48 1.11
N SER A 176 -2.83 15.70 1.12
CA SER A 176 -3.61 16.93 1.29
C SER A 176 -4.63 17.13 0.17
N ARG A 177 -4.20 16.98 -1.11
CA ARG A 177 -5.12 17.05 -2.26
C ARG A 177 -6.20 15.98 -2.22
N ALA A 178 -5.84 14.75 -1.88
CA ALA A 178 -6.80 13.66 -1.76
C ALA A 178 -7.85 13.96 -0.69
N ARG A 179 -7.42 14.43 0.49
CA ARG A 179 -8.33 14.81 1.59
C ARG A 179 -9.26 15.97 1.20
N ALA A 180 -8.76 16.97 0.49
CA ALA A 180 -9.59 18.08 0.00
C ALA A 180 -10.67 17.56 -0.95
N ARG A 181 -10.30 16.81 -1.98
CA ARG A 181 -11.26 16.23 -2.94
C ARG A 181 -12.27 15.29 -2.30
N LEU A 182 -11.86 14.47 -1.33
CA LEU A 182 -12.77 13.59 -0.60
C LEU A 182 -13.78 14.39 0.23
N ARG A 183 -13.35 15.46 0.90
CA ARG A 183 -14.29 16.35 1.62
C ARG A 183 -15.30 17.00 0.69
N ASP A 184 -14.83 17.54 -0.43
CA ASP A 184 -15.71 18.19 -1.43
C ASP A 184 -16.75 17.20 -1.97
N SER A 185 -16.33 15.99 -2.30
CA SER A 185 -17.20 14.93 -2.83
C SER A 185 -18.18 14.37 -1.80
N LEU A 186 -17.89 14.48 -0.50
CA LEU A 186 -18.71 13.96 0.61
C LEU A 186 -19.55 15.06 1.29
N GLY A 187 -19.68 16.23 0.65
CA GLY A 187 -20.52 17.33 1.16
C GLY A 187 -19.95 17.99 2.44
N GLY A 188 -18.63 18.03 2.61
CA GLY A 188 -17.98 18.65 3.75
C GLY A 188 -17.97 17.79 5.04
N ALA A 189 -18.64 16.63 5.06
CA ALA A 189 -18.57 15.71 6.19
C ALA A 189 -17.14 15.12 6.29
N ASN A 190 -16.51 15.27 7.46
CA ASN A 190 -15.20 14.65 7.69
C ASN A 190 -15.37 13.11 7.83
N PRO A 191 -14.94 12.29 6.86
CA PRO A 191 -15.12 10.85 6.92
C PRO A 191 -14.21 10.17 7.94
N ALA A 192 -13.17 10.86 8.43
CA ALA A 192 -12.29 10.42 9.49
C ALA A 192 -12.58 11.24 10.73
N GLY A 193 -13.45 10.75 11.60
CA GLY A 193 -13.55 11.27 12.94
C GLY A 193 -12.14 11.33 13.55
N SER A 194 -11.69 12.55 13.84
CA SER A 194 -10.59 12.89 14.76
C SER A 194 -9.40 11.91 14.79
N TYR A 195 -8.69 11.74 13.68
CA TYR A 195 -7.27 11.46 13.74
C TYR A 195 -6.58 12.82 13.91
N GLY A 196 -6.33 13.20 15.15
CA GLY A 196 -5.50 14.35 15.47
C GLY A 196 -4.14 14.21 14.82
N PRO A 197 -3.45 15.34 14.52
CA PRO A 197 -2.10 15.27 13.96
C PRO A 197 -1.21 14.55 14.96
N ALA A 198 -0.77 13.35 14.59
CA ALA A 198 0.25 12.64 15.35
C ALA A 198 1.51 13.50 15.37
N GLY A 199 1.80 14.05 16.55
CA GLY A 199 3.09 14.45 17.05
C GLY A 199 4.02 15.21 16.11
N ASN A 200 3.86 16.53 16.09
CA ASN A 200 4.96 17.44 15.78
C ASN A 200 5.96 17.33 16.95
N ILE A 201 6.90 16.41 16.90
CA ILE A 201 8.03 16.36 17.82
C ILE A 201 8.91 17.56 17.47
N ARG A 202 8.71 18.67 18.20
CA ARG A 202 9.63 19.80 18.18
C ARG A 202 10.97 19.31 18.71
N PRO A 203 12.09 19.56 18.01
CA PRO A 203 13.40 19.28 18.58
C PRO A 203 13.56 20.14 19.83
N VAL A 204 13.87 19.52 20.95
CA VAL A 204 14.23 20.18 22.21
C VAL A 204 15.48 21.01 21.94
N ARG A 205 15.32 22.33 21.91
CA ARG A 205 16.44 23.27 21.90
C ARG A 205 17.18 23.09 23.22
N GLY A 206 18.44 22.63 23.14
CA GLY A 206 19.34 22.56 24.28
C GLY A 206 19.42 23.91 24.99
N GLN A 207 19.13 23.90 26.27
CA GLN A 207 19.43 25.00 27.16
C GLN A 207 20.93 25.11 27.28
N LYS A 208 21.48 26.23 26.82
CA LYS A 208 22.84 26.66 27.15
C LYS A 208 22.83 27.04 28.62
N GLU A 209 23.49 26.27 29.43
CA GLU A 209 23.91 26.69 30.76
C GLU A 209 24.88 27.84 30.63
N GLN A 210 24.57 29.01 31.25
CA GLN A 210 25.48 30.08 31.49
C GLN A 210 26.22 29.79 32.78
N PRO A 211 27.56 29.88 32.82
CA PRO A 211 28.29 29.89 34.08
C PRO A 211 28.19 31.24 34.74
N SER A 212 27.70 31.26 35.98
CA SER A 212 27.83 32.41 36.87
C SER A 212 29.27 32.51 37.34
N GLY A 213 29.87 33.70 37.10
CA GLY A 213 31.07 34.13 37.81
C GLY A 213 30.64 35.00 39.00
#